data_989cc465426335d9780fd4b18832b17f
#
_entry.id   989cc465426335d9780fd4b18832b17f
#
_cell.length_a   1.000
_cell.length_b   1.000
_cell.length_c   1.000
_cell.angle_alpha   90.00
_cell.angle_beta   90.00
_cell.angle_gamma   90.00
#
_symmetry.space_group_name_H-M   'P 1'
#
loop_
_entity.id
_entity.type
_entity.pdbx_description
1 polymer ?
#
loop_
_entity_poly.entity_id
_entity_poly.type
_entity_poly.pdbx_seq_one_letter_code
_entity_poly.pdbx_strand_id
1 'polypeptide(L)'
;MLGLITGSGFDTISELDDAKPEVITTPFADVPITRGFLDGSPVVVLRRHGLGHRIPPHRIDYRANILAIHDAGATSVVATAVSGAIDATLKPGNLVLIDQFIDATHGRLGTFFDDEVRHTDMTEPYDPVLRSIVCQAANETGVPIVNGGTYVCTNGPRFETPAEIRMYQTVGATLVGMTGCPEVTLARELDLPYASIGVISNAAA
;
A
#
# COMPACT_ATOMS: atom_id res chain seq x y z
N MET A 1 2.12 -3.25 17.34
CA MET A 1 1.45 -1.97 16.97
C MET A 1 1.13 -2.01 15.49
N LEU A 2 -0.06 -1.60 15.09
CA LEU A 2 -0.45 -1.56 13.69
C LEU A 2 0.14 -0.32 13.00
N GLY A 3 0.77 -0.52 11.84
CA GLY A 3 1.15 0.52 10.91
C GLY A 3 0.06 0.75 9.86
N LEU A 4 -0.26 2.00 9.59
CA LEU A 4 -1.19 2.39 8.53
C LEU A 4 -0.44 3.23 7.50
N ILE A 5 -0.42 2.79 6.23
CA ILE A 5 0.10 3.60 5.13
C ILE A 5 -1.07 4.13 4.32
N THR A 6 -1.30 5.44 4.40
CA THR A 6 -2.43 6.09 3.74
C THR A 6 -2.02 6.66 2.39
N GLY A 7 -2.89 6.47 1.40
CA GLY A 7 -2.77 7.04 0.05
C GLY A 7 -3.70 8.23 -0.16
N SER A 8 -3.97 8.52 -1.44
CA SER A 8 -4.85 9.62 -1.85
C SER A 8 -6.23 9.54 -1.17
N GLY A 9 -6.73 10.67 -0.70
CA GLY A 9 -8.05 10.74 -0.04
C GLY A 9 -8.07 10.38 1.45
N PHE A 10 -6.93 9.96 2.02
CA PHE A 10 -6.78 9.59 3.43
C PHE A 10 -5.71 10.44 4.13
N ASP A 11 -5.67 11.74 3.82
CA ASP A 11 -4.69 12.67 4.41
C ASP A 11 -4.94 12.91 5.91
N THR A 12 -6.17 12.69 6.37
CA THR A 12 -6.57 12.84 7.77
C THR A 12 -7.37 11.62 8.20
N ILE A 13 -7.00 11.04 9.34
CA ILE A 13 -7.80 10.03 10.04
C ILE A 13 -8.44 10.76 11.22
N SER A 14 -9.73 11.10 11.09
CA SER A 14 -10.47 11.89 12.09
C SER A 14 -10.63 11.16 13.42
N GLU A 15 -10.60 9.83 13.36
CA GLU A 15 -10.76 8.92 14.49
C GLU A 15 -9.46 8.67 15.27
N LEU A 16 -8.36 9.33 14.88
CA LEU A 16 -7.08 9.17 15.54
C LEU A 16 -7.00 10.02 16.80
N ASP A 17 -7.10 9.38 17.95
CA ASP A 17 -6.94 10.01 19.25
C ASP A 17 -5.46 10.24 19.60
N ASP A 18 -5.20 11.28 20.40
CA ASP A 18 -3.86 11.65 20.89
C ASP A 18 -2.79 11.72 19.79
N ALA A 19 -3.17 12.19 18.61
CA ALA A 19 -2.31 12.26 17.44
C ALA A 19 -1.07 13.13 17.69
N LYS A 20 0.12 12.53 17.63
CA LYS A 20 1.40 13.20 17.81
C LYS A 20 2.27 13.03 16.57
N PRO A 21 2.62 14.14 15.89
CA PRO A 21 3.57 14.07 14.78
C PRO A 21 4.97 13.75 15.31
N GLU A 22 5.69 12.93 14.56
CA GLU A 22 7.08 12.53 14.82
C GLU A 22 7.80 12.42 13.49
N VAL A 23 9.13 12.55 13.52
CA VAL A 23 9.98 12.33 12.35
C VAL A 23 10.92 11.17 12.65
N ILE A 24 10.90 10.15 11.82
CA ILE A 24 11.84 9.04 11.90
C ILE A 24 12.97 9.28 10.90
N THR A 25 14.20 9.39 11.40
CA THR A 25 15.39 9.49 10.55
C THR A 25 15.80 8.09 10.10
N THR A 26 15.87 7.90 8.79
CA THR A 26 16.36 6.66 8.16
C THR A 26 17.64 6.96 7.36
N PRO A 27 18.42 5.93 6.97
CA PRO A 27 19.56 6.13 6.07
C PRO A 27 19.21 6.73 4.71
N PHE A 28 17.93 6.72 4.32
CA PHE A 28 17.44 7.17 3.02
C PHE A 28 16.84 8.58 3.06
N ALA A 29 16.05 8.87 4.09
CA ALA A 29 15.44 10.19 4.30
C ALA A 29 14.82 10.31 5.70
N ASP A 30 14.51 11.53 6.10
CA ASP A 30 13.65 11.83 7.23
C ASP A 30 12.18 11.65 6.83
N VAL A 31 11.43 10.86 7.58
CA VAL A 31 10.05 10.49 7.26
C VAL A 31 9.11 10.97 8.34
N PRO A 32 8.18 11.89 8.04
CA PRO A 32 7.15 12.31 8.98
C PRO A 32 6.09 11.21 9.13
N ILE A 33 5.84 10.82 10.37
CA ILE A 33 4.78 9.91 10.79
C ILE A 33 3.85 10.59 11.79
N THR A 34 2.76 9.94 12.13
CA THR A 34 1.88 10.33 13.24
C THR A 34 1.61 9.10 14.11
N ARG A 35 1.90 9.20 15.41
CA ARG A 35 1.45 8.19 16.39
C ARG A 35 0.11 8.61 16.97
N GLY A 36 -0.69 7.64 17.35
CA GLY A 36 -1.98 7.89 17.99
C GLY A 36 -2.64 6.60 18.40
N PHE A 37 -3.93 6.69 18.70
CA PHE A 37 -4.74 5.54 19.06
C PHE A 37 -6.00 5.49 18.19
N LEU A 38 -6.38 4.28 17.79
CA LEU A 38 -7.69 3.97 17.20
C LEU A 38 -8.41 3.01 18.14
N ASP A 39 -9.55 3.43 18.66
CA ASP A 39 -10.30 2.68 19.67
C ASP A 39 -9.41 2.16 20.83
N GLY A 40 -8.53 3.03 21.35
CA GLY A 40 -7.59 2.72 22.42
C GLY A 40 -6.40 1.84 22.03
N SER A 41 -6.32 1.38 20.79
CA SER A 41 -5.19 0.59 20.27
C SER A 41 -4.12 1.49 19.66
N PRO A 42 -2.83 1.33 20.03
CA PRO A 42 -1.78 2.17 19.51
C PRO A 42 -1.51 1.89 18.03
N VAL A 43 -1.42 2.97 17.24
CA VAL A 43 -1.15 2.91 15.80
C VAL A 43 -0.07 3.91 15.39
N VAL A 44 0.60 3.63 14.29
CA VAL A 44 1.45 4.58 13.59
C VAL A 44 0.93 4.79 12.17
N VAL A 45 0.78 6.04 11.78
CA VAL A 45 0.25 6.44 10.47
C VAL A 45 1.36 7.11 9.66
N LEU A 46 1.56 6.62 8.45
CA LEU A 46 2.45 7.18 7.45
C LEU A 46 1.64 7.64 6.24
N ARG A 47 1.78 8.91 5.88
CA ARG A 47 1.18 9.46 4.65
C ARG A 47 2.15 9.23 3.50
N ARG A 48 1.84 8.26 2.64
CA ARG A 48 2.72 7.83 1.53
C ARG A 48 3.19 8.97 0.63
N HIS A 49 2.33 9.93 0.37
CA HIS A 49 2.61 11.08 -0.50
C HIS A 49 3.11 12.33 0.27
N GLY A 50 3.51 12.15 1.53
CA GLY A 50 3.90 13.25 2.42
C GLY A 50 2.72 14.13 2.84
N LEU A 51 3.01 15.14 3.65
CA LEU A 51 2.00 16.09 4.11
C LEU A 51 1.42 16.90 2.94
N GLY A 52 0.09 16.93 2.84
CA GLY A 52 -0.62 17.66 1.80
C GLY A 52 -0.47 17.05 0.41
N HIS A 53 -0.18 15.75 0.33
CA HIS A 53 -0.14 14.98 -0.93
C HIS A 53 0.81 15.58 -1.99
N ARG A 54 2.02 15.98 -1.59
CA ARG A 54 2.95 16.73 -2.46
C ARG A 54 3.96 15.87 -3.21
N ILE A 55 4.10 14.59 -2.82
CA ILE A 55 5.08 13.69 -3.42
C ILE A 55 4.39 12.82 -4.46
N PRO A 56 4.68 12.99 -5.76
CA PRO A 56 4.08 12.14 -6.80
C PRO A 56 4.62 10.71 -6.72
N PRO A 57 3.89 9.69 -7.25
CA PRO A 57 4.20 8.26 -7.06
C PRO A 57 5.63 7.86 -7.43
N HIS A 58 6.17 8.40 -8.52
CA HIS A 58 7.51 8.11 -9.01
C HIS A 58 8.64 8.78 -8.22
N ARG A 59 8.31 9.66 -7.26
CA ARG A 59 9.28 10.39 -6.41
C ARG A 59 9.22 9.96 -4.96
N ILE A 60 8.34 9.04 -4.60
CA ILE A 60 8.25 8.49 -3.24
C ILE A 60 9.53 7.71 -2.95
N ASP A 61 10.15 7.97 -1.80
CA ASP A 61 11.18 7.10 -1.27
C ASP A 61 10.53 5.96 -0.47
N TYR A 62 10.28 4.86 -1.17
CA TYR A 62 9.62 3.70 -0.58
C TYR A 62 10.49 3.02 0.48
N ARG A 63 11.84 3.03 0.33
CA ARG A 63 12.76 2.48 1.32
C ARG A 63 12.68 3.27 2.61
N ALA A 64 12.74 4.59 2.53
CA ALA A 64 12.60 5.45 3.69
C ALA A 64 11.25 5.19 4.40
N ASN A 65 10.14 5.14 3.64
CA ASN A 65 8.81 4.98 4.19
C ASN A 65 8.63 3.64 4.93
N ILE A 66 9.03 2.52 4.32
CA ILE A 66 8.87 1.19 4.92
C ILE A 66 9.78 1.03 6.11
N LEU A 67 11.03 1.49 6.03
CA LEU A 67 11.95 1.44 7.16
C LEU A 67 11.45 2.31 8.33
N ALA A 68 10.96 3.51 8.04
CA ALA A 68 10.44 4.40 9.07
C ALA A 68 9.25 3.80 9.84
N ILE A 69 8.30 3.18 9.16
CA ILE A 69 7.14 2.56 9.83
C ILE A 69 7.55 1.31 10.63
N HIS A 70 8.53 0.56 10.14
CA HIS A 70 9.15 -0.55 10.87
C HIS A 70 9.87 -0.04 12.13
N ASP A 71 10.76 0.95 12.01
CA ASP A 71 11.54 1.50 13.12
C ASP A 71 10.67 2.26 14.12
N ALA A 72 9.51 2.76 13.69
CA ALA A 72 8.47 3.27 14.59
C ALA A 72 7.82 2.15 15.44
N GLY A 73 8.16 0.89 15.23
CA GLY A 73 7.69 -0.27 16.00
C GLY A 73 6.39 -0.87 15.48
N ALA A 74 6.03 -0.65 14.21
CA ALA A 74 4.93 -1.40 13.60
C ALA A 74 5.31 -2.88 13.49
N THR A 75 4.39 -3.75 13.89
CA THR A 75 4.52 -5.22 13.80
C THR A 75 3.70 -5.82 12.66
N SER A 76 2.90 -5.00 12.01
CA SER A 76 2.13 -5.30 10.80
C SER A 76 1.71 -4.00 10.13
N VAL A 77 1.45 -4.03 8.82
CA VAL A 77 1.05 -2.86 8.05
C VAL A 77 -0.20 -3.13 7.23
N VAL A 78 -1.19 -2.25 7.33
CA VAL A 78 -2.31 -2.17 6.38
C VAL A 78 -2.17 -0.88 5.58
N ALA A 79 -2.13 -1.02 4.26
CA ALA A 79 -1.99 0.10 3.34
C ALA A 79 -3.27 0.30 2.52
N THR A 80 -3.55 1.54 2.12
CA THR A 80 -4.60 1.84 1.14
C THR A 80 -3.98 2.28 -0.18
N ALA A 81 -4.59 1.88 -1.29
CA ALA A 81 -4.18 2.26 -2.63
C ALA A 81 -5.40 2.62 -3.48
N VAL A 82 -5.57 3.91 -3.79
CA VAL A 82 -6.60 4.34 -4.76
C VAL A 82 -6.25 3.76 -6.13
N SER A 83 -7.21 3.12 -6.77
CA SER A 83 -6.98 2.27 -7.93
C SER A 83 -8.08 2.42 -8.98
N GLY A 84 -7.69 2.22 -10.24
CA GLY A 84 -8.62 2.03 -11.35
C GLY A 84 -9.03 0.55 -11.49
N ALA A 85 -10.31 0.29 -11.75
CA ALA A 85 -10.80 -1.06 -12.02
C ALA A 85 -10.44 -1.51 -13.44
N ILE A 86 -9.73 -2.63 -13.56
CA ILE A 86 -9.50 -3.34 -14.83
C ILE A 86 -10.62 -4.39 -15.01
N ASP A 87 -11.01 -5.09 -13.95
CA ASP A 87 -12.17 -5.96 -13.94
C ASP A 87 -13.46 -5.12 -13.98
N ALA A 88 -14.28 -5.33 -15.00
CA ALA A 88 -15.52 -4.60 -15.23
C ALA A 88 -16.60 -4.83 -14.14
N THR A 89 -16.46 -5.85 -13.31
CA THR A 89 -17.36 -6.10 -12.18
C THR A 89 -17.12 -5.14 -11.01
N LEU A 90 -15.88 -4.62 -10.87
CA LEU A 90 -15.52 -3.66 -9.86
C LEU A 90 -16.06 -2.27 -10.20
N LYS A 91 -16.65 -1.61 -9.22
CA LYS A 91 -17.25 -0.27 -9.36
C LYS A 91 -16.60 0.73 -8.40
N PRO A 92 -16.62 2.03 -8.71
CA PRO A 92 -16.21 3.05 -7.77
C PRO A 92 -16.88 2.86 -6.41
N GLY A 93 -16.07 2.94 -5.35
CA GLY A 93 -16.46 2.66 -3.98
C GLY A 93 -16.23 1.21 -3.53
N ASN A 94 -15.95 0.26 -4.44
CA ASN A 94 -15.57 -1.08 -4.02
C ASN A 94 -14.19 -1.08 -3.36
N LEU A 95 -14.06 -1.92 -2.32
CA LEU A 95 -12.79 -2.23 -1.68
C LEU A 95 -12.32 -3.61 -2.15
N VAL A 96 -11.05 -3.73 -2.47
CA VAL A 96 -10.42 -4.99 -2.91
C VAL A 96 -9.24 -5.29 -1.99
N LEU A 97 -9.29 -6.40 -1.25
CA LEU A 97 -8.16 -6.88 -0.47
C LEU A 97 -7.20 -7.62 -1.39
N ILE A 98 -6.12 -6.96 -1.77
CA ILE A 98 -5.16 -7.43 -2.76
C ILE A 98 -4.46 -8.70 -2.28
N ASP A 99 -4.27 -9.68 -3.16
CA ASP A 99 -3.56 -10.93 -2.86
C ASP A 99 -2.34 -11.18 -3.75
N GLN A 100 -2.29 -10.55 -4.93
CA GLN A 100 -1.16 -10.66 -5.85
C GLN A 100 -0.85 -9.32 -6.52
N PHE A 101 0.36 -9.20 -7.07
CA PHE A 101 0.72 -8.02 -7.83
C PHE A 101 1.51 -8.36 -9.10
N ILE A 102 1.50 -7.42 -10.02
CA ILE A 102 2.37 -7.35 -11.20
C ILE A 102 3.12 -6.03 -11.12
N ASP A 103 4.43 -6.07 -11.03
CA ASP A 103 5.24 -4.85 -11.04
C ASP A 103 5.58 -4.44 -12.47
N ALA A 104 4.91 -3.39 -12.95
CA ALA A 104 5.17 -2.74 -14.23
C ALA A 104 5.90 -1.40 -14.05
N THR A 105 6.53 -1.18 -12.88
CA THR A 105 7.35 0.01 -12.62
C THR A 105 8.76 -0.12 -13.17
N HIS A 106 9.45 0.99 -13.28
CA HIS A 106 10.86 1.02 -13.69
C HIS A 106 11.60 2.13 -12.95
N GLY A 107 12.89 1.90 -12.70
CA GLY A 107 13.78 2.89 -12.09
C GLY A 107 13.49 3.17 -10.60
N ARG A 108 12.66 2.38 -9.93
CA ARG A 108 12.45 2.45 -8.48
C ARG A 108 13.49 1.60 -7.76
N LEU A 109 13.98 2.07 -6.62
CA LEU A 109 14.84 1.31 -5.74
C LEU A 109 13.97 0.34 -4.93
N GLY A 110 14.04 -0.94 -5.24
CA GLY A 110 13.09 -1.96 -4.78
C GLY A 110 13.66 -2.97 -3.78
N THR A 111 14.85 -2.71 -3.21
CA THR A 111 15.47 -3.59 -2.21
C THR A 111 16.25 -2.77 -1.18
N PHE A 112 16.41 -3.33 0.02
CA PHE A 112 17.34 -2.83 1.04
C PHE A 112 18.75 -3.45 0.90
N PHE A 113 18.90 -4.49 0.09
CA PHE A 113 20.11 -5.32 -0.02
C PHE A 113 20.90 -5.00 -1.30
N ASP A 114 21.40 -3.73 -1.39
CA ASP A 114 22.17 -3.27 -2.55
C ASP A 114 23.55 -3.95 -2.66
N ASP A 115 24.13 -4.35 -1.52
CA ASP A 115 25.51 -4.87 -1.42
C ASP A 115 25.59 -6.39 -1.18
N GLU A 116 24.44 -7.07 -1.11
CA GLU A 116 24.39 -8.52 -0.93
C GLU A 116 23.34 -9.18 -1.82
N VAL A 117 23.55 -10.45 -2.16
CA VAL A 117 22.58 -11.25 -2.91
C VAL A 117 21.57 -11.87 -1.95
N ARG A 118 20.35 -11.35 -1.93
CA ARG A 118 19.24 -11.90 -1.17
C ARG A 118 18.00 -12.07 -2.07
N HIS A 119 17.43 -13.28 -2.05
CA HIS A 119 16.23 -13.61 -2.79
C HIS A 119 15.04 -13.71 -1.83
N THR A 120 14.15 -12.73 -1.87
CA THR A 120 12.96 -12.69 -1.03
C THR A 120 11.83 -13.47 -1.69
N ASP A 121 11.23 -14.42 -0.95
CA ASP A 121 10.09 -15.18 -1.45
C ASP A 121 8.84 -14.29 -1.57
N MET A 122 8.28 -14.24 -2.78
CA MET A 122 7.09 -13.47 -3.13
C MET A 122 5.93 -14.36 -3.57
N THR A 123 5.92 -15.64 -3.18
CA THR A 123 4.79 -16.57 -3.46
C THR A 123 3.50 -16.06 -2.83
N GLU A 124 3.57 -15.59 -1.58
CA GLU A 124 2.49 -14.93 -0.86
C GLU A 124 2.95 -13.52 -0.43
N PRO A 125 2.88 -12.52 -1.35
CA PRO A 125 3.44 -11.19 -1.08
C PRO A 125 2.66 -10.42 0.00
N TYR A 126 1.35 -10.65 0.09
CA TYR A 126 0.48 -10.08 1.12
C TYR A 126 0.20 -11.11 2.19
N ASP A 127 0.46 -10.77 3.44
CA ASP A 127 0.40 -11.72 4.56
C ASP A 127 -1.00 -12.35 4.72
N PRO A 128 -1.13 -13.69 4.63
CA PRO A 128 -2.43 -14.36 4.63
C PRO A 128 -3.16 -14.26 5.97
N VAL A 129 -2.43 -14.18 7.08
CA VAL A 129 -3.02 -14.03 8.41
C VAL A 129 -3.59 -12.62 8.57
N LEU A 130 -2.82 -11.60 8.21
CA LEU A 130 -3.27 -10.21 8.26
C LEU A 130 -4.46 -9.98 7.30
N ARG A 131 -4.44 -10.55 6.09
CA ARG A 131 -5.57 -10.51 5.16
C ARG A 131 -6.83 -11.17 5.75
N SER A 132 -6.68 -12.31 6.43
CA SER A 132 -7.81 -12.97 7.12
C SER A 132 -8.41 -12.07 8.21
N ILE A 133 -7.57 -11.39 8.98
CA ILE A 133 -8.01 -10.43 10.01
C ILE A 133 -8.78 -9.26 9.37
N VAL A 134 -8.28 -8.70 8.27
CA VAL A 134 -8.97 -7.63 7.54
C VAL A 134 -10.33 -8.09 7.01
N CYS A 135 -10.43 -9.30 6.44
CA CYS A 135 -11.70 -9.88 5.99
C CYS A 135 -12.69 -10.07 7.16
N GLN A 136 -12.20 -10.56 8.30
CA GLN A 136 -13.05 -10.73 9.49
C GLN A 136 -13.57 -9.38 9.98
N ALA A 137 -12.71 -8.38 10.11
CA ALA A 137 -13.10 -7.03 10.51
C ALA A 137 -14.12 -6.40 9.55
N ALA A 138 -13.95 -6.59 8.24
CA ALA A 138 -14.88 -6.12 7.23
C ALA A 138 -16.27 -6.78 7.40
N ASN A 139 -16.33 -8.07 7.67
CA ASN A 139 -17.56 -8.80 7.92
C ASN A 139 -18.25 -8.32 9.21
N GLU A 140 -17.50 -8.15 10.31
CA GLU A 140 -18.02 -7.70 11.60
C GLU A 140 -18.58 -6.28 11.55
N THR A 141 -17.97 -5.42 10.76
CA THR A 141 -18.40 -4.00 10.58
C THR A 141 -19.43 -3.82 9.45
N GLY A 142 -19.72 -4.88 8.69
CA GLY A 142 -20.62 -4.81 7.54
C GLY A 142 -20.07 -4.05 6.33
N VAL A 143 -18.76 -3.83 6.27
CA VAL A 143 -18.10 -3.16 5.15
C VAL A 143 -17.82 -4.19 4.04
N PRO A 144 -18.43 -4.06 2.85
CA PRO A 144 -18.21 -5.02 1.77
C PRO A 144 -16.78 -4.89 1.23
N ILE A 145 -16.06 -6.02 1.18
CA ILE A 145 -14.72 -6.11 0.60
C ILE A 145 -14.61 -7.32 -0.32
N VAL A 146 -14.05 -7.13 -1.50
CA VAL A 146 -13.71 -8.21 -2.42
C VAL A 146 -12.40 -8.84 -1.95
N ASN A 147 -12.42 -10.13 -1.58
CA ASN A 147 -11.23 -10.84 -1.11
C ASN A 147 -10.48 -11.45 -2.30
N GLY A 148 -9.34 -10.89 -2.60
CA GLY A 148 -8.48 -11.27 -3.72
C GLY A 148 -8.57 -10.30 -4.89
N GLY A 149 -7.43 -10.11 -5.55
CA GLY A 149 -7.29 -9.28 -6.74
C GLY A 149 -5.82 -9.03 -7.06
N THR A 150 -5.46 -9.22 -8.33
CA THR A 150 -4.10 -8.95 -8.82
C THR A 150 -3.96 -7.46 -9.14
N TYR A 151 -3.14 -6.79 -8.36
CA TYR A 151 -2.84 -5.36 -8.52
C TYR A 151 -1.68 -5.17 -9.49
N VAL A 152 -1.88 -4.47 -10.60
CA VAL A 152 -0.76 -4.01 -11.42
C VAL A 152 -0.30 -2.64 -10.95
N CYS A 153 1.01 -2.52 -10.68
CA CYS A 153 1.63 -1.25 -10.29
C CYS A 153 2.33 -0.61 -11.47
N THR A 154 1.94 0.61 -11.82
CA THR A 154 2.60 1.42 -12.87
C THR A 154 3.38 2.58 -12.25
N ASN A 155 4.27 3.18 -13.03
CA ASN A 155 5.10 4.27 -12.52
C ASN A 155 4.31 5.53 -12.16
N GLY A 156 3.28 5.84 -12.94
CA GLY A 156 2.68 7.17 -12.92
C GLY A 156 3.69 8.27 -13.35
N PRO A 157 3.37 9.56 -13.20
CA PRO A 157 2.08 10.07 -12.74
C PRO A 157 1.00 10.10 -13.83
N ARG A 158 1.31 9.72 -15.09
CA ARG A 158 0.32 9.59 -16.14
C ARG A 158 -0.57 8.35 -15.90
N PHE A 159 -1.81 8.42 -16.31
CA PHE A 159 -2.66 7.26 -16.40
C PHE A 159 -2.26 6.33 -17.56
N GLU A 160 -2.71 5.11 -17.48
CA GLU A 160 -2.49 4.07 -18.47
C GLU A 160 -3.29 4.36 -19.74
N THR A 161 -2.74 3.93 -20.87
CA THR A 161 -3.47 3.96 -22.15
C THR A 161 -4.47 2.78 -22.20
N PRO A 162 -5.53 2.88 -23.04
CA PRO A 162 -6.43 1.74 -23.24
C PRO A 162 -5.74 0.47 -23.74
N ALA A 163 -4.61 0.60 -24.45
CA ALA A 163 -3.82 -0.54 -24.88
C ALA A 163 -3.06 -1.21 -23.73
N GLU A 164 -2.49 -0.42 -22.82
CA GLU A 164 -1.86 -0.93 -21.60
C GLU A 164 -2.88 -1.65 -20.72
N ILE A 165 -4.07 -1.08 -20.53
CA ILE A 165 -5.12 -1.71 -19.72
C ILE A 165 -5.57 -3.05 -20.33
N ARG A 166 -5.77 -3.14 -21.65
CA ARG A 166 -6.06 -4.42 -22.30
C ARG A 166 -4.95 -5.44 -22.13
N MET A 167 -3.69 -5.01 -22.19
CA MET A 167 -2.54 -5.87 -21.93
C MET A 167 -2.56 -6.41 -20.50
N TYR A 168 -2.76 -5.55 -19.50
CA TYR A 168 -2.83 -5.96 -18.10
C TYR A 168 -4.02 -6.89 -17.82
N GLN A 169 -5.16 -6.63 -18.45
CA GLN A 169 -6.31 -7.51 -18.37
C GLN A 169 -6.00 -8.93 -18.91
N THR A 170 -5.25 -9.00 -20.03
CA THR A 170 -4.87 -10.29 -20.63
C THR A 170 -3.97 -11.13 -19.72
N VAL A 171 -3.14 -10.49 -18.90
CA VAL A 171 -2.27 -11.18 -17.93
C VAL A 171 -2.91 -11.34 -16.55
N GLY A 172 -4.19 -11.06 -16.41
CA GLY A 172 -4.99 -11.36 -15.22
C GLY A 172 -5.02 -10.27 -14.14
N ALA A 173 -4.57 -9.04 -14.45
CA ALA A 173 -4.72 -7.93 -13.52
C ALA A 173 -6.20 -7.54 -13.35
N THR A 174 -6.61 -7.24 -12.13
CA THR A 174 -7.98 -6.85 -11.76
C THR A 174 -8.12 -5.38 -11.42
N LEU A 175 -7.05 -4.75 -10.94
CA LEU A 175 -6.99 -3.33 -10.64
C LEU A 175 -5.60 -2.77 -10.91
N VAL A 176 -5.52 -1.46 -11.15
CA VAL A 176 -4.27 -0.74 -11.44
C VAL A 176 -4.08 0.44 -10.50
N GLY A 177 -2.85 0.66 -10.08
CA GLY A 177 -2.46 1.86 -9.34
C GLY A 177 -0.97 2.14 -9.46
N MET A 178 -0.45 3.04 -8.63
CA MET A 178 0.89 3.59 -8.86
C MET A 178 1.84 3.41 -7.66
N THR A 179 1.41 2.77 -6.58
CA THR A 179 2.14 2.88 -5.30
C THR A 179 2.39 1.56 -4.57
N GLY A 180 1.78 0.44 -4.98
CA GLY A 180 1.93 -0.85 -4.29
C GLY A 180 3.33 -1.46 -4.42
N CYS A 181 4.06 -1.14 -5.50
CA CYS A 181 5.42 -1.60 -5.71
C CYS A 181 6.40 -0.43 -5.72
N PRO A 182 7.57 -0.54 -5.10
CA PRO A 182 8.09 -1.72 -4.39
C PRO A 182 7.66 -1.83 -2.91
N GLU A 183 6.64 -1.10 -2.45
CA GLU A 183 6.24 -1.04 -1.03
C GLU A 183 6.04 -2.43 -0.41
N VAL A 184 5.29 -3.32 -1.09
CA VAL A 184 5.06 -4.69 -0.64
C VAL A 184 6.34 -5.53 -0.59
N THR A 185 7.22 -5.38 -1.58
CA THR A 185 8.50 -6.10 -1.64
C THR A 185 9.40 -5.71 -0.47
N LEU A 186 9.51 -4.40 -0.21
CA LEU A 186 10.31 -3.87 0.90
C LEU A 186 9.77 -4.30 2.26
N ALA A 187 8.45 -4.37 2.44
CA ALA A 187 7.85 -4.90 3.66
C ALA A 187 8.21 -6.38 3.87
N ARG A 188 8.17 -7.19 2.80
CA ARG A 188 8.58 -8.60 2.84
C ARG A 188 10.07 -8.78 3.18
N GLU A 189 10.94 -7.92 2.70
CA GLU A 189 12.37 -7.95 3.03
C GLU A 189 12.67 -7.71 4.51
N LEU A 190 11.80 -6.98 5.20
CA LEU A 190 11.88 -6.75 6.65
C LEU A 190 11.06 -7.74 7.48
N ASP A 191 10.53 -8.80 6.89
CA ASP A 191 9.61 -9.74 7.54
C ASP A 191 8.42 -9.03 8.23
N LEU A 192 7.99 -7.91 7.65
CA LEU A 192 6.88 -7.09 8.15
C LEU A 192 5.58 -7.52 7.48
N PRO A 193 4.65 -8.18 8.18
CA PRO A 193 3.34 -8.57 7.65
C PRO A 193 2.64 -7.37 7.01
N TYR A 194 2.26 -7.51 5.74
CA TYR A 194 1.72 -6.42 4.94
C TYR A 194 0.45 -6.84 4.22
N ALA A 195 -0.60 -6.03 4.32
CA ALA A 195 -1.83 -6.16 3.55
C ALA A 195 -2.16 -4.82 2.86
N SER A 196 -2.80 -4.87 1.71
CA SER A 196 -3.19 -3.68 0.97
C SER A 196 -4.64 -3.74 0.51
N ILE A 197 -5.36 -2.64 0.70
CA ILE A 197 -6.74 -2.47 0.29
C ILE A 197 -6.76 -1.51 -0.90
N GLY A 198 -7.09 -2.04 -2.08
CA GLY A 198 -7.40 -1.23 -3.25
C GLY A 198 -8.75 -0.55 -3.10
N VAL A 199 -8.78 0.77 -3.22
CA VAL A 199 -10.00 1.58 -3.18
C VAL A 199 -10.33 1.98 -4.62
N ILE A 200 -11.36 1.40 -5.19
CA ILE A 200 -11.72 1.67 -6.59
C ILE A 200 -12.31 3.07 -6.71
N SER A 201 -11.67 3.93 -7.49
CA SER A 201 -12.12 5.31 -7.75
C SER A 201 -12.79 5.48 -9.11
N ASN A 202 -12.38 4.69 -10.11
CA ASN A 202 -12.84 4.80 -11.50
C ASN A 202 -12.63 3.48 -12.23
N ALA A 203 -13.26 3.31 -13.39
CA ALA A 203 -12.83 2.30 -14.35
C ALA A 203 -11.49 2.72 -14.97
N ALA A 204 -10.55 1.78 -15.12
CA ALA A 204 -9.32 2.05 -15.83
C ALA A 204 -9.61 2.10 -17.35
N ALA A 205 -9.14 3.18 -17.99
CA ALA A 205 -9.21 3.57 -19.43
C ALA A 205 -10.17 2.79 -20.34
#